data_d892bd5fa8b2d1b55a14a0fe93399089
#
_entry.id   d892bd5fa8b2d1b55a14a0fe93399089
#
_cell.length_a   1.000
_cell.length_b   1.000
_cell.length_c   1.000
_cell.angle_alpha   90.00
_cell.angle_beta   90.00
_cell.angle_gamma   90.00
#
_symmetry.space_group_name_H-M   'P 1'
#
loop_
_entity.id
_entity.type
_entity.pdbx_description
1 polymer ?
#
loop_
_entity_poly.entity_id
_entity_poly.type
_entity_poly.pdbx_seq_one_letter_code
_entity_poly.pdbx_strand_id
1 'polypeptide(L)'
;MRPVLLVSDEALSESGDRFAEVARQRSIELTCLTPAALAASPARLSDITGAWFSRDVFAAARSGAKPSAMKDFFALVDGAPSLQWLHVMSAGADFPEYRAAQARGIRLTTSSGVTSVPIAHTVMAAVLAQSRGFPGWIEAQTRKAWQPMLGAGSPRDLSEQTAVIVGLGPIGREVARLMRAFGMHTIGVRQQALPCDAVDQTLTYAEIDGALPQCDWLVLACPLSDLTRGLLDARRIALLPSRARVANVGRGAVVDEAALADALGQQRIAGAYLDVFTTEPLPTHSPLWTLRNVWLSPHNAAASLGNPQRDRQLFLDNLGHWLAGEP
;
A
#
# COMPACT_ATOMS: atom_id res chain seq x y z
N MET A 1 34.87 -2.45 8.02
CA MET A 1 34.77 -1.70 6.73
C MET A 1 34.02 -0.43 7.07
N ARG A 2 34.45 0.74 6.57
CA ARG A 2 33.69 2.00 6.81
C ARG A 2 32.42 1.96 5.93
N PRO A 3 31.22 2.16 6.50
CA PRO A 3 29.99 2.16 5.70
C PRO A 3 29.93 3.37 4.77
N VAL A 4 29.54 3.12 3.52
CA VAL A 4 29.32 4.15 2.50
C VAL A 4 27.90 4.01 1.97
N LEU A 5 27.11 5.08 2.11
CA LEU A 5 25.69 5.12 1.80
C LEU A 5 25.43 5.94 0.51
N LEU A 6 24.84 5.30 -0.49
CA LEU A 6 24.31 5.99 -1.68
C LEU A 6 22.94 6.59 -1.35
N VAL A 7 22.81 7.90 -1.54
CA VAL A 7 21.57 8.65 -1.35
C VAL A 7 21.41 9.66 -2.49
N SER A 8 20.20 10.18 -2.69
CA SER A 8 19.98 11.31 -3.61
C SER A 8 20.62 12.60 -3.09
N ASP A 9 20.86 13.55 -3.98
CA ASP A 9 21.38 14.86 -3.61
C ASP A 9 20.38 15.61 -2.69
N GLU A 10 19.07 15.49 -2.95
CA GLU A 10 18.01 16.08 -2.13
C GLU A 10 17.96 15.44 -0.74
N ALA A 11 17.95 14.10 -0.65
CA ALA A 11 17.93 13.39 0.62
C ALA A 11 19.16 13.74 1.49
N LEU A 12 20.35 13.88 0.88
CA LEU A 12 21.55 14.31 1.59
C LEU A 12 21.43 15.75 2.10
N SER A 13 20.96 16.66 1.25
CA SER A 13 20.77 18.07 1.62
C SER A 13 19.79 18.24 2.79
N GLU A 14 18.67 17.46 2.78
CA GLU A 14 17.64 17.58 3.79
C GLU A 14 17.93 16.81 5.11
N SER A 15 18.77 15.79 5.06
CA SER A 15 18.89 14.82 6.17
C SER A 15 20.31 14.40 6.51
N GLY A 16 21.32 14.95 5.85
CA GLY A 16 22.73 14.58 6.06
C GLY A 16 23.18 14.71 7.52
N ASP A 17 22.77 15.76 8.22
CA ASP A 17 23.06 15.94 9.65
C ASP A 17 22.45 14.83 10.50
N ARG A 18 21.25 14.35 10.16
CA ARG A 18 20.59 13.24 10.86
C ARG A 18 21.27 11.90 10.59
N PHE A 19 21.75 11.69 9.36
CA PHE A 19 22.56 10.49 9.04
C PHE A 19 23.85 10.47 9.86
N ALA A 20 24.55 11.62 9.94
CA ALA A 20 25.73 11.77 10.75
C ALA A 20 25.44 11.58 12.25
N GLU A 21 24.30 12.04 12.75
CA GLU A 21 23.89 11.85 14.13
C GLU A 21 23.65 10.37 14.45
N VAL A 22 22.90 9.63 13.61
CA VAL A 22 22.67 8.19 13.79
C VAL A 22 24.00 7.42 13.80
N ALA A 23 24.95 7.78 12.92
CA ALA A 23 26.26 7.16 12.87
C ALA A 23 27.12 7.47 14.12
N ARG A 24 27.09 8.72 14.60
CA ARG A 24 27.79 9.14 15.84
C ARG A 24 27.28 8.38 17.06
N GLN A 25 25.96 8.19 17.18
CA GLN A 25 25.36 7.40 18.29
C GLN A 25 25.85 5.96 18.31
N ARG A 26 26.33 5.44 17.18
CA ARG A 26 26.92 4.08 17.04
C ARG A 26 28.45 4.09 17.04
N SER A 27 29.09 5.25 17.24
CA SER A 27 30.54 5.42 17.14
C SER A 27 31.12 4.98 15.78
N ILE A 28 30.36 5.19 14.70
CA ILE A 28 30.71 4.80 13.33
C ILE A 28 30.90 6.05 12.47
N GLU A 29 31.94 6.06 11.62
CA GLU A 29 32.14 7.06 10.59
C GLU A 29 31.37 6.65 9.33
N LEU A 30 30.31 7.36 8.99
CA LEU A 30 29.48 7.14 7.79
C LEU A 30 29.88 8.12 6.68
N THR A 31 30.12 7.62 5.50
CA THR A 31 30.30 8.44 4.27
C THR A 31 29.02 8.37 3.44
N CYS A 32 28.49 9.52 3.01
CA CYS A 32 27.39 9.56 2.05
C CYS A 32 27.92 9.94 0.67
N LEU A 33 27.47 9.22 -0.37
CA LEU A 33 27.73 9.52 -1.78
C LEU A 33 26.42 9.80 -2.51
N THR A 34 26.45 10.76 -3.42
CA THR A 34 25.31 11.07 -4.28
C THR A 34 25.62 10.73 -5.74
N PRO A 35 24.61 10.62 -6.61
CA PRO A 35 24.86 10.45 -8.05
C PRO A 35 25.77 11.53 -8.62
N ALA A 36 25.68 12.79 -8.17
CA ALA A 36 26.56 13.87 -8.60
C ALA A 36 28.02 13.64 -8.16
N ALA A 37 28.24 13.20 -6.92
CA ALA A 37 29.58 12.90 -6.42
C ALA A 37 30.19 11.69 -7.15
N LEU A 38 29.41 10.68 -7.51
CA LEU A 38 29.85 9.52 -8.28
C LEU A 38 30.17 9.87 -9.73
N ALA A 39 29.45 10.82 -10.35
CA ALA A 39 29.79 11.29 -11.68
C ALA A 39 31.18 11.95 -11.72
N ALA A 40 31.56 12.66 -10.64
CA ALA A 40 32.89 13.26 -10.49
C ALA A 40 33.99 12.24 -10.13
N SER A 41 33.63 11.10 -9.51
CA SER A 41 34.58 10.08 -9.04
C SER A 41 33.99 8.65 -9.21
N PRO A 42 33.87 8.15 -10.44
CA PRO A 42 33.21 6.86 -10.73
C PRO A 42 33.83 5.65 -10.02
N ALA A 43 35.11 5.67 -9.74
CA ALA A 43 35.82 4.59 -9.03
C ALA A 43 35.25 4.34 -7.63
N ARG A 44 34.62 5.34 -7.01
CA ARG A 44 34.00 5.20 -5.67
C ARG A 44 32.71 4.38 -5.66
N LEU A 45 32.20 3.99 -6.82
CA LEU A 45 31.05 3.09 -6.92
C LEU A 45 31.27 1.76 -6.19
N SER A 46 32.52 1.26 -6.19
CA SER A 46 32.90 0.04 -5.46
C SER A 46 32.91 0.19 -3.94
N ASP A 47 32.93 1.42 -3.40
CA ASP A 47 32.93 1.67 -1.95
C ASP A 47 31.54 1.51 -1.34
N ILE A 48 30.46 1.61 -2.15
CA ILE A 48 29.09 1.66 -1.68
C ILE A 48 28.69 0.34 -1.03
N THR A 49 28.25 0.42 0.24
CA THR A 49 27.81 -0.73 1.04
C THR A 49 26.32 -0.67 1.41
N GLY A 50 25.70 0.52 1.39
CA GLY A 50 24.27 0.73 1.60
C GLY A 50 23.71 1.70 0.56
N ALA A 51 22.39 1.62 0.30
CA ALA A 51 21.70 2.55 -0.60
C ALA A 51 20.29 2.86 -0.10
N TRP A 52 19.83 4.09 -0.33
CA TRP A 52 18.46 4.50 -0.07
C TRP A 52 17.81 5.02 -1.34
N PHE A 53 16.87 4.24 -1.88
CA PHE A 53 15.97 4.68 -2.94
C PHE A 53 14.83 5.49 -2.31
N SER A 54 15.01 6.80 -2.26
CA SER A 54 14.16 7.75 -1.56
C SER A 54 12.99 8.25 -2.42
N ARG A 55 12.00 8.89 -1.78
CA ARG A 55 10.77 9.36 -2.43
C ARG A 55 10.99 10.43 -3.48
N ASP A 56 11.97 11.30 -3.30
CA ASP A 56 12.32 12.35 -4.27
C ASP A 56 12.76 11.77 -5.61
N VAL A 57 13.58 10.70 -5.60
CA VAL A 57 14.00 9.99 -6.83
C VAL A 57 12.78 9.41 -7.56
N PHE A 58 11.87 8.77 -6.83
CA PHE A 58 10.64 8.22 -7.39
C PHE A 58 9.72 9.32 -7.90
N ALA A 59 9.53 10.40 -7.13
CA ALA A 59 8.68 11.52 -7.50
C ALA A 59 9.21 12.22 -8.75
N ALA A 60 10.52 12.45 -8.87
CA ALA A 60 11.14 13.03 -10.05
C ALA A 60 10.90 12.20 -11.31
N ALA A 61 10.94 10.87 -11.19
CA ALA A 61 10.63 9.97 -12.30
C ALA A 61 9.14 10.01 -12.71
N ARG A 62 8.24 10.00 -11.73
CA ARG A 62 6.78 9.95 -11.94
C ARG A 62 6.19 11.28 -12.42
N SER A 63 6.70 12.42 -11.96
CA SER A 63 6.24 13.74 -12.36
C SER A 63 6.73 14.15 -13.76
N GLY A 64 7.68 13.40 -14.34
CA GLY A 64 8.33 13.77 -15.58
C GLY A 64 9.42 14.83 -15.43
N ALA A 65 9.72 15.29 -14.22
CA ALA A 65 10.81 16.25 -13.97
C ALA A 65 12.18 15.65 -14.34
N LYS A 66 12.39 14.36 -14.03
CA LYS A 66 13.53 13.56 -14.47
C LYS A 66 13.10 12.13 -14.74
N PRO A 67 12.55 11.81 -15.93
CA PRO A 67 12.02 10.48 -16.25
C PRO A 67 13.02 9.32 -16.05
N SER A 68 14.32 9.58 -16.21
CA SER A 68 15.38 8.58 -16.02
C SER A 68 15.81 8.39 -14.56
N ALA A 69 15.34 9.21 -13.61
CA ALA A 69 15.88 9.23 -12.23
C ALA A 69 15.90 7.86 -11.56
N MET A 70 14.83 7.10 -11.68
CA MET A 70 14.75 5.74 -11.13
C MET A 70 15.74 4.80 -11.84
N LYS A 71 15.77 4.80 -13.18
CA LYS A 71 16.70 3.99 -13.96
C LYS A 71 18.15 4.34 -13.65
N ASP A 72 18.48 5.64 -13.58
CA ASP A 72 19.84 6.11 -13.25
C ASP A 72 20.26 5.64 -11.87
N PHE A 73 19.37 5.75 -10.87
CA PHE A 73 19.64 5.30 -9.51
C PHE A 73 19.90 3.79 -9.45
N PHE A 74 19.06 2.98 -10.09
CA PHE A 74 19.24 1.51 -10.08
C PHE A 74 20.43 1.06 -10.91
N ALA A 75 20.85 1.80 -11.93
CA ALA A 75 22.13 1.55 -12.61
C ALA A 75 23.34 1.68 -11.66
N LEU A 76 23.31 2.64 -10.72
CA LEU A 76 24.34 2.74 -9.68
C LEU A 76 24.27 1.59 -8.67
N VAL A 77 23.05 1.21 -8.26
CA VAL A 77 22.82 0.04 -7.39
C VAL A 77 23.36 -1.25 -8.02
N ASP A 78 23.09 -1.46 -9.30
CA ASP A 78 23.55 -2.64 -10.04
C ASP A 78 25.07 -2.65 -10.24
N GLY A 79 25.66 -1.47 -10.46
CA GLY A 79 27.10 -1.31 -10.62
C GLY A 79 27.90 -1.33 -9.31
N ALA A 80 27.28 -1.37 -8.14
CA ALA A 80 27.94 -1.37 -6.82
C ALA A 80 28.22 -2.81 -6.34
N PRO A 81 29.46 -3.34 -6.47
CA PRO A 81 29.76 -4.73 -6.14
C PRO A 81 29.76 -5.01 -4.63
N SER A 82 30.02 -3.99 -3.80
CA SER A 82 30.12 -4.11 -2.35
C SER A 82 28.79 -3.84 -1.64
N LEU A 83 27.69 -3.60 -2.38
CA LEU A 83 26.40 -3.26 -1.80
C LEU A 83 25.82 -4.45 -1.01
N GLN A 84 25.44 -4.19 0.24
CA GLN A 84 24.91 -5.19 1.18
C GLN A 84 23.47 -4.89 1.61
N TRP A 85 23.05 -3.62 1.57
CA TRP A 85 21.75 -3.15 2.03
C TRP A 85 21.15 -2.13 1.08
N LEU A 86 19.87 -2.33 0.77
CA LEU A 86 19.05 -1.38 0.00
C LEU A 86 17.75 -1.10 0.77
N HIS A 87 17.53 0.16 1.16
CA HIS A 87 16.24 0.60 1.64
C HIS A 87 15.44 1.24 0.51
N VAL A 88 14.15 0.91 0.42
CA VAL A 88 13.27 1.42 -0.65
C VAL A 88 12.03 2.11 -0.08
N MET A 89 11.61 3.19 -0.74
CA MET A 89 10.50 4.06 -0.33
C MET A 89 9.10 3.41 -0.44
N SER A 90 8.98 2.27 -1.10
CA SER A 90 7.72 1.55 -1.27
C SER A 90 7.45 0.58 -0.13
N ALA A 91 6.17 0.29 0.13
CA ALA A 91 5.78 -0.76 1.07
C ALA A 91 5.93 -2.17 0.46
N GLY A 92 5.70 -2.31 -0.86
CA GLY A 92 5.87 -3.56 -1.60
C GLY A 92 7.28 -3.75 -2.11
N ALA A 93 7.69 -5.02 -2.28
CA ALA A 93 8.99 -5.44 -2.81
C ALA A 93 8.87 -6.07 -4.22
N ASP A 94 7.85 -5.69 -4.98
CA ASP A 94 7.44 -6.33 -6.22
C ASP A 94 8.07 -5.74 -7.50
N PHE A 95 8.83 -4.63 -7.40
CA PHE A 95 9.55 -4.07 -8.54
C PHE A 95 10.66 -5.02 -9.03
N PRO A 96 10.87 -5.13 -10.36
CA PRO A 96 11.94 -5.97 -10.93
C PRO A 96 13.34 -5.65 -10.37
N GLU A 97 13.65 -4.38 -10.18
CA GLU A 97 14.92 -3.89 -9.66
C GLU A 97 15.17 -4.37 -8.22
N TYR A 98 14.13 -4.46 -7.40
CA TYR A 98 14.24 -4.96 -6.02
C TYR A 98 14.55 -6.46 -6.01
N ARG A 99 13.88 -7.22 -6.90
CA ARG A 99 14.13 -8.65 -7.05
C ARG A 99 15.55 -8.93 -7.58
N ALA A 100 16.04 -8.10 -8.49
CA ALA A 100 17.41 -8.19 -8.99
C ALA A 100 18.43 -7.96 -7.86
N ALA A 101 18.21 -6.95 -7.02
CA ALA A 101 19.05 -6.69 -5.85
C ALA A 101 19.03 -7.88 -4.85
N GLN A 102 17.85 -8.41 -4.54
CA GLN A 102 17.72 -9.59 -3.66
C GLN A 102 18.39 -10.84 -4.23
N ALA A 103 18.32 -11.07 -5.55
CA ALA A 103 19.00 -12.19 -6.21
C ALA A 103 20.53 -12.11 -6.10
N ARG A 104 21.09 -10.91 -5.90
CA ARG A 104 22.52 -10.68 -5.59
C ARG A 104 22.85 -10.87 -4.11
N GLY A 105 21.88 -11.24 -3.26
CA GLY A 105 22.08 -11.37 -1.82
C GLY A 105 22.03 -10.04 -1.05
N ILE A 106 21.62 -8.94 -1.69
CA ILE A 106 21.48 -7.65 -1.04
C ILE A 106 20.23 -7.69 -0.12
N ARG A 107 20.42 -7.30 1.15
CA ARG A 107 19.33 -7.18 2.10
C ARG A 107 18.42 -6.02 1.69
N LEU A 108 17.15 -6.30 1.51
CA LEU A 108 16.15 -5.30 1.16
C LEU A 108 15.30 -4.95 2.39
N THR A 109 15.19 -3.65 2.71
CA THR A 109 14.18 -3.13 3.66
C THR A 109 13.24 -2.19 2.92
N THR A 110 11.97 -2.19 3.29
CA THR A 110 10.92 -1.42 2.64
C THR A 110 10.34 -0.37 3.60
N SER A 111 9.65 0.62 3.06
CA SER A 111 8.89 1.60 3.85
C SER A 111 7.51 1.09 4.25
N SER A 112 7.41 -0.22 4.56
CA SER A 112 6.17 -0.83 5.05
C SER A 112 5.70 -0.17 6.34
N GLY A 113 4.42 0.20 6.40
CA GLY A 113 3.82 0.89 7.54
C GLY A 113 3.76 2.42 7.41
N VAL A 114 4.65 3.05 6.65
CA VAL A 114 4.69 4.51 6.48
C VAL A 114 3.37 5.09 5.98
N THR A 115 2.70 4.38 5.08
CA THR A 115 1.45 4.81 4.44
C THR A 115 0.20 4.11 4.99
N SER A 116 0.33 3.28 6.04
CA SER A 116 -0.79 2.49 6.55
C SER A 116 -1.94 3.36 7.07
N VAL A 117 -1.63 4.40 7.82
CA VAL A 117 -2.64 5.31 8.39
C VAL A 117 -3.42 6.06 7.29
N PRO A 118 -2.79 6.79 6.34
CA PRO A 118 -3.56 7.46 5.29
C PRO A 118 -4.35 6.49 4.41
N ILE A 119 -3.83 5.31 4.08
CA ILE A 119 -4.58 4.29 3.34
C ILE A 119 -5.81 3.84 4.13
N ALA A 120 -5.64 3.53 5.42
CA ALA A 120 -6.77 3.12 6.28
C ALA A 120 -7.82 4.23 6.41
N HIS A 121 -7.41 5.51 6.51
CA HIS A 121 -8.34 6.65 6.50
C HIS A 121 -9.13 6.73 5.19
N THR A 122 -8.49 6.50 4.04
CA THR A 122 -9.16 6.51 2.74
C THR A 122 -10.15 5.34 2.60
N VAL A 123 -9.76 4.14 3.07
CA VAL A 123 -10.70 2.99 3.14
C VAL A 123 -11.89 3.34 4.02
N MET A 124 -11.66 3.88 5.22
CA MET A 124 -12.75 4.24 6.14
C MET A 124 -13.63 5.37 5.60
N ALA A 125 -13.07 6.33 4.87
CA ALA A 125 -13.87 7.35 4.19
C ALA A 125 -14.84 6.73 3.19
N ALA A 126 -14.40 5.76 2.38
CA ALA A 126 -15.25 5.02 1.46
C ALA A 126 -16.29 4.16 2.20
N VAL A 127 -15.90 3.46 3.27
CA VAL A 127 -16.79 2.65 4.12
C VAL A 127 -17.88 3.52 4.71
N LEU A 128 -17.53 4.60 5.37
CA LEU A 128 -18.48 5.50 6.03
C LEU A 128 -19.42 6.16 5.01
N ALA A 129 -18.88 6.71 3.93
CA ALA A 129 -19.68 7.40 2.94
C ALA A 129 -20.67 6.46 2.23
N GLN A 130 -20.24 5.26 1.82
CA GLN A 130 -21.13 4.31 1.17
C GLN A 130 -22.13 3.68 2.15
N SER A 131 -21.70 3.37 3.39
CA SER A 131 -22.59 2.81 4.40
C SER A 131 -23.65 3.80 4.88
N ARG A 132 -23.36 5.11 4.83
CA ARG A 132 -24.32 6.17 5.27
C ARG A 132 -25.13 6.79 4.12
N GLY A 133 -24.95 6.30 2.88
CA GLY A 133 -25.73 6.74 1.73
C GLY A 133 -25.33 8.08 1.11
N PHE A 134 -24.10 8.57 1.37
CA PHE A 134 -23.61 9.82 0.78
C PHE A 134 -23.74 9.88 -0.75
N PRO A 135 -23.50 8.80 -1.52
CA PRO A 135 -23.68 8.83 -2.98
C PRO A 135 -25.09 9.30 -3.38
N GLY A 136 -26.13 8.77 -2.72
CA GLY A 136 -27.51 9.17 -2.99
C GLY A 136 -27.81 10.60 -2.59
N TRP A 137 -27.23 11.08 -1.49
CA TRP A 137 -27.40 12.49 -1.06
C TRP A 137 -26.71 13.46 -2.02
N ILE A 138 -25.51 13.15 -2.50
CA ILE A 138 -24.81 13.97 -3.50
C ILE A 138 -25.63 14.03 -4.79
N GLU A 139 -26.16 12.90 -5.25
CA GLU A 139 -27.01 12.86 -6.43
C GLU A 139 -28.33 13.66 -6.23
N ALA A 140 -28.97 13.53 -5.08
CA ALA A 140 -30.16 14.31 -4.74
C ALA A 140 -29.85 15.83 -4.67
N GLN A 141 -28.70 16.20 -4.12
CA GLN A 141 -28.23 17.60 -4.08
C GLN A 141 -28.07 18.18 -5.49
N THR A 142 -27.48 17.44 -6.45
CA THR A 142 -27.33 17.94 -7.83
C THR A 142 -28.67 18.17 -8.52
N ARG A 143 -29.68 17.41 -8.16
CA ARG A 143 -31.06 17.56 -8.67
C ARG A 143 -31.90 18.54 -7.84
N LYS A 144 -31.35 19.16 -6.77
CA LYS A 144 -32.07 20.03 -5.82
C LYS A 144 -33.27 19.30 -5.19
N ALA A 145 -33.17 18.01 -4.96
CA ALA A 145 -34.23 17.16 -4.41
C ALA A 145 -34.02 16.95 -2.89
N TRP A 146 -35.00 17.32 -2.08
CA TRP A 146 -35.05 16.97 -0.68
C TRP A 146 -35.50 15.52 -0.52
N GLN A 147 -34.57 14.58 -0.35
CA GLN A 147 -34.80 13.13 -0.39
C GLN A 147 -34.35 12.49 0.93
N PRO A 148 -35.24 12.41 1.96
CA PRO A 148 -34.90 11.75 3.21
C PRO A 148 -34.87 10.23 3.04
N MET A 149 -33.97 9.54 3.79
CA MET A 149 -33.96 8.11 3.94
C MET A 149 -34.85 7.70 5.11
N LEU A 150 -35.92 6.96 4.86
CA LEU A 150 -36.91 6.60 5.90
C LEU A 150 -37.23 5.09 5.82
N GLY A 151 -37.53 4.50 6.98
CA GLY A 151 -37.94 3.10 7.07
C GLY A 151 -36.95 2.13 6.49
N ALA A 152 -37.37 1.24 5.62
CA ALA A 152 -36.53 0.21 4.98
C ALA A 152 -35.38 0.77 4.10
N GLY A 153 -35.43 2.06 3.73
CA GLY A 153 -34.36 2.76 3.03
C GLY A 153 -33.27 3.30 3.95
N SER A 154 -33.41 3.19 5.27
CA SER A 154 -32.38 3.61 6.23
C SER A 154 -31.18 2.67 6.17
N PRO A 155 -29.95 3.21 6.25
CA PRO A 155 -28.76 2.37 6.26
C PRO A 155 -28.66 1.55 7.56
N ARG A 156 -28.13 0.33 7.46
CA ARG A 156 -27.80 -0.50 8.63
C ARG A 156 -26.70 0.17 9.47
N ASP A 157 -26.74 -0.02 10.77
CA ASP A 157 -25.69 0.44 11.65
C ASP A 157 -24.39 -0.35 11.41
N LEU A 158 -23.25 0.33 11.57
CA LEU A 158 -21.95 -0.30 11.37
C LEU A 158 -21.69 -1.43 12.37
N SER A 159 -22.23 -1.32 13.58
CA SER A 159 -22.13 -2.37 14.62
C SER A 159 -22.84 -3.69 14.26
N GLU A 160 -23.71 -3.67 13.25
CA GLU A 160 -24.37 -4.88 12.72
C GLU A 160 -23.67 -5.44 11.48
N GLN A 161 -22.53 -4.86 11.08
CA GLN A 161 -21.81 -5.22 9.86
C GLN A 161 -20.55 -6.01 10.17
N THR A 162 -20.24 -6.94 9.27
CA THR A 162 -19.01 -7.76 9.31
C THR A 162 -18.04 -7.30 8.23
N ALA A 163 -16.81 -7.03 8.64
CA ALA A 163 -15.70 -6.74 7.74
C ALA A 163 -14.74 -7.94 7.66
N VAL A 164 -14.47 -8.39 6.44
CA VAL A 164 -13.42 -9.39 6.15
C VAL A 164 -12.22 -8.66 5.59
N ILE A 165 -11.08 -8.69 6.30
CA ILE A 165 -9.85 -7.98 5.96
C ILE A 165 -8.80 -9.00 5.50
N VAL A 166 -8.48 -8.99 4.21
CA VAL A 166 -7.49 -9.87 3.60
C VAL A 166 -6.12 -9.21 3.63
N GLY A 167 -5.23 -9.79 4.44
CA GLY A 167 -3.91 -9.22 4.74
C GLY A 167 -3.90 -8.42 6.04
N LEU A 168 -3.27 -9.00 7.07
CA LEU A 168 -3.09 -8.37 8.40
C LEU A 168 -1.68 -7.77 8.56
N GLY A 169 -1.16 -7.14 7.51
CA GLY A 169 0.00 -6.26 7.57
C GLY A 169 -0.37 -4.90 8.19
N PRO A 170 0.54 -3.91 8.17
CA PRO A 170 0.29 -2.59 8.79
C PRO A 170 -1.00 -1.91 8.33
N ILE A 171 -1.33 -2.00 7.02
CA ILE A 171 -2.56 -1.43 6.46
C ILE A 171 -3.80 -2.17 7.01
N GLY A 172 -3.84 -3.49 6.87
CA GLY A 172 -5.02 -4.28 7.28
C GLY A 172 -5.27 -4.21 8.78
N ARG A 173 -4.24 -4.18 9.62
CA ARG A 173 -4.35 -3.99 11.07
C ARG A 173 -4.93 -2.62 11.41
N GLU A 174 -4.49 -1.57 10.75
CA GLU A 174 -5.02 -0.21 11.00
C GLU A 174 -6.47 -0.08 10.52
N VAL A 175 -6.82 -0.66 9.36
CA VAL A 175 -8.20 -0.75 8.89
C VAL A 175 -9.07 -1.51 9.90
N ALA A 176 -8.62 -2.67 10.37
CA ALA A 176 -9.36 -3.47 11.36
C ALA A 176 -9.57 -2.69 12.68
N ARG A 177 -8.52 -2.02 13.18
CA ARG A 177 -8.61 -1.19 14.37
C ARG A 177 -9.67 -0.11 14.24
N LEU A 178 -9.72 0.58 13.09
CA LEU A 178 -10.72 1.62 12.83
C LEU A 178 -12.13 1.01 12.69
N MET A 179 -12.29 -0.08 11.96
CA MET A 179 -13.59 -0.75 11.81
C MET A 179 -14.16 -1.22 13.15
N ARG A 180 -13.31 -1.79 14.02
CA ARG A 180 -13.70 -2.17 15.40
C ARG A 180 -14.09 -0.94 16.24
N ALA A 181 -13.41 0.20 16.07
CA ALA A 181 -13.78 1.44 16.77
C ALA A 181 -15.18 1.93 16.38
N PHE A 182 -15.69 1.57 15.19
CA PHE A 182 -17.07 1.79 14.76
C PHE A 182 -18.02 0.64 15.12
N GLY A 183 -17.57 -0.34 15.91
CA GLY A 183 -18.38 -1.46 16.39
C GLY A 183 -18.56 -2.61 15.41
N MET A 184 -17.88 -2.59 14.24
CA MET A 184 -17.98 -3.68 13.26
C MET A 184 -17.33 -4.96 13.79
N HIS A 185 -17.93 -6.12 13.46
CA HIS A 185 -17.26 -7.40 13.64
C HIS A 185 -16.18 -7.60 12.56
N THR A 186 -14.97 -8.02 12.96
CA THR A 186 -13.81 -8.08 12.07
C THR A 186 -13.23 -9.48 11.95
N ILE A 187 -13.09 -9.97 10.71
CA ILE A 187 -12.45 -11.26 10.38
C ILE A 187 -11.21 -10.96 9.54
N GLY A 188 -10.05 -11.30 10.08
CA GLY A 188 -8.79 -11.15 9.37
C GLY A 188 -8.40 -12.41 8.62
N VAL A 189 -7.92 -12.26 7.39
CA VAL A 189 -7.46 -13.37 6.55
C VAL A 189 -5.98 -13.19 6.22
N ARG A 190 -5.16 -14.22 6.49
CA ARG A 190 -3.71 -14.21 6.25
C ARG A 190 -3.20 -15.62 5.93
N GLN A 191 -1.93 -15.76 5.57
CA GLN A 191 -1.36 -17.05 5.20
C GLN A 191 -1.43 -18.10 6.32
N GLN A 192 -1.21 -17.70 7.56
CA GLN A 192 -1.28 -18.56 8.75
C GLN A 192 -2.33 -18.00 9.71
N ALA A 193 -3.22 -18.83 10.21
CA ALA A 193 -4.30 -18.46 11.14
C ALA A 193 -3.78 -18.19 12.57
N LEU A 194 -2.65 -17.48 12.71
CA LEU A 194 -2.16 -17.06 14.02
C LEU A 194 -3.07 -15.99 14.61
N PRO A 195 -3.38 -16.04 15.90
CA PRO A 195 -4.16 -15.01 16.58
C PRO A 195 -3.60 -13.61 16.32
N CYS A 196 -4.48 -12.65 16.13
CA CYS A 196 -4.15 -11.25 15.92
C CYS A 196 -5.11 -10.38 16.71
N ASP A 197 -4.59 -9.57 17.60
CA ASP A 197 -5.32 -8.67 18.50
C ASP A 197 -6.09 -7.55 17.76
N ALA A 198 -5.73 -7.30 16.50
CA ALA A 198 -6.39 -6.29 15.68
C ALA A 198 -7.77 -6.72 15.16
N VAL A 199 -8.12 -8.02 15.18
CA VAL A 199 -9.37 -8.59 14.66
C VAL A 199 -10.02 -9.53 15.66
N ASP A 200 -11.33 -9.75 15.51
CA ASP A 200 -12.09 -10.64 16.39
C ASP A 200 -11.86 -12.12 16.07
N GLN A 201 -11.59 -12.41 14.78
CA GLN A 201 -11.29 -13.77 14.29
C GLN A 201 -10.19 -13.74 13.24
N THR A 202 -9.34 -14.76 13.20
CA THR A 202 -8.33 -14.93 12.15
C THR A 202 -8.55 -16.24 11.39
N LEU A 203 -8.51 -16.15 10.05
CA LEU A 203 -8.63 -17.28 9.12
C LEU A 203 -7.42 -17.33 8.18
N THR A 204 -7.22 -18.49 7.55
CA THR A 204 -6.29 -18.65 6.42
C THR A 204 -6.95 -18.28 5.09
N TYR A 205 -6.13 -18.12 4.03
CA TYR A 205 -6.66 -17.93 2.66
C TYR A 205 -7.53 -19.12 2.18
N ALA A 206 -7.30 -20.33 2.68
CA ALA A 206 -8.10 -21.50 2.34
C ALA A 206 -9.49 -21.49 3.01
N GLU A 207 -9.62 -20.82 4.14
CA GLU A 207 -10.85 -20.74 4.94
C GLU A 207 -11.72 -19.53 4.59
N ILE A 208 -11.25 -18.63 3.73
CA ILE A 208 -11.94 -17.38 3.41
C ILE A 208 -13.37 -17.57 2.91
N ASP A 209 -13.62 -18.67 2.18
CA ASP A 209 -14.93 -18.97 1.59
C ASP A 209 -16.04 -19.06 2.65
N GLY A 210 -15.72 -19.50 3.86
CA GLY A 210 -16.68 -19.57 4.98
C GLY A 210 -17.06 -18.20 5.55
N ALA A 211 -16.21 -17.17 5.35
CA ALA A 211 -16.47 -15.81 5.83
C ALA A 211 -17.25 -14.96 4.81
N LEU A 212 -17.14 -15.25 3.51
CA LEU A 212 -17.72 -14.42 2.45
C LEU A 212 -19.25 -14.27 2.52
N PRO A 213 -20.06 -15.29 2.84
CA PRO A 213 -21.52 -15.17 2.91
C PRO A 213 -22.04 -14.17 3.97
N GLN A 214 -21.26 -13.90 5.01
CA GLN A 214 -21.61 -12.94 6.07
C GLN A 214 -20.93 -11.57 5.90
N CYS A 215 -20.14 -11.39 4.84
CA CYS A 215 -19.32 -10.21 4.62
C CYS A 215 -20.18 -9.01 4.17
N ASP A 216 -20.10 -7.90 4.89
CA ASP A 216 -20.64 -6.61 4.45
C ASP A 216 -19.54 -5.77 3.76
N TRP A 217 -18.30 -5.87 4.23
CA TRP A 217 -17.12 -5.22 3.65
C TRP A 217 -15.96 -6.19 3.48
N LEU A 218 -15.55 -6.43 2.25
CA LEU A 218 -14.34 -7.17 1.93
C LEU A 218 -13.21 -6.18 1.61
N VAL A 219 -12.21 -6.10 2.49
CA VAL A 219 -11.04 -5.23 2.31
C VAL A 219 -9.84 -6.05 1.90
N LEU A 220 -9.30 -5.76 0.72
CA LEU A 220 -8.10 -6.40 0.18
C LEU A 220 -6.89 -5.49 0.44
N ALA A 221 -6.06 -5.86 1.40
CA ALA A 221 -4.86 -5.16 1.83
C ALA A 221 -3.62 -6.09 1.86
N CYS A 222 -3.70 -7.22 1.17
CA CYS A 222 -2.61 -8.18 1.07
C CYS A 222 -1.64 -7.84 -0.08
N PRO A 223 -0.36 -8.26 0.01
CA PRO A 223 0.56 -8.18 -1.12
C PRO A 223 0.14 -9.16 -2.23
N LEU A 224 0.58 -8.88 -3.46
CA LEU A 224 0.46 -9.83 -4.56
C LEU A 224 1.51 -10.94 -4.43
N SER A 225 1.05 -12.16 -4.44
CA SER A 225 1.86 -13.38 -4.44
C SER A 225 1.12 -14.47 -5.22
N ASP A 226 1.73 -15.64 -5.38
CA ASP A 226 1.06 -16.78 -6.01
C ASP A 226 -0.19 -17.22 -5.25
N LEU A 227 -0.22 -17.04 -3.91
CA LEU A 227 -1.38 -17.36 -3.07
C LEU A 227 -2.51 -16.33 -3.17
N THR A 228 -2.21 -15.09 -3.54
CA THR A 228 -3.17 -13.98 -3.53
C THR A 228 -3.55 -13.51 -4.92
N ARG A 229 -2.85 -13.95 -5.96
CA ARG A 229 -3.21 -13.66 -7.35
C ARG A 229 -4.56 -14.29 -7.69
N GLY A 230 -5.52 -13.45 -8.12
CA GLY A 230 -6.88 -13.90 -8.40
C GLY A 230 -7.60 -14.47 -7.17
N LEU A 231 -7.18 -14.11 -5.95
CA LEU A 231 -7.80 -14.60 -4.72
C LEU A 231 -9.30 -14.33 -4.70
N LEU A 232 -9.74 -13.16 -5.15
CA LEU A 232 -11.15 -12.83 -5.35
C LEU A 232 -11.54 -13.10 -6.81
N ASP A 233 -11.78 -14.35 -7.13
CA ASP A 233 -12.26 -14.84 -8.42
C ASP A 233 -13.79 -14.76 -8.55
N ALA A 234 -14.32 -15.09 -9.74
CA ALA A 234 -15.76 -15.10 -10.01
C ALA A 234 -16.55 -15.98 -9.03
N ARG A 235 -15.99 -17.14 -8.63
CA ARG A 235 -16.62 -18.05 -7.69
C ARG A 235 -16.75 -17.42 -6.30
N ARG A 236 -15.71 -16.77 -5.81
CA ARG A 236 -15.72 -16.08 -4.51
C ARG A 236 -16.57 -14.83 -4.50
N ILE A 237 -16.58 -14.09 -5.62
CA ILE A 237 -17.52 -12.96 -5.80
C ILE A 237 -18.97 -13.44 -5.69
N ALA A 238 -19.30 -14.62 -6.22
CA ALA A 238 -20.64 -15.19 -6.12
C ALA A 238 -21.03 -15.64 -4.69
N LEU A 239 -20.07 -15.82 -3.78
CA LEU A 239 -20.35 -16.11 -2.36
C LEU A 239 -20.69 -14.85 -1.55
N LEU A 240 -20.38 -13.65 -2.08
CA LEU A 240 -20.67 -12.39 -1.41
C LEU A 240 -22.18 -12.11 -1.42
N PRO A 241 -22.79 -11.67 -0.31
CA PRO A 241 -24.19 -11.27 -0.29
C PRO A 241 -24.39 -9.97 -1.10
N SER A 242 -25.62 -9.75 -1.56
CA SER A 242 -25.96 -8.58 -2.40
C SER A 242 -25.67 -7.22 -1.72
N ARG A 243 -25.62 -7.19 -0.40
CA ARG A 243 -25.26 -6.01 0.39
C ARG A 243 -23.75 -5.79 0.50
N ALA A 244 -22.92 -6.76 0.11
CA ALA A 244 -21.47 -6.68 0.24
C ALA A 244 -20.85 -5.59 -0.61
N ARG A 245 -19.77 -5.02 -0.10
CA ARG A 245 -18.91 -4.05 -0.81
C ARG A 245 -17.47 -4.51 -0.76
N VAL A 246 -16.71 -4.20 -1.82
CA VAL A 246 -15.29 -4.55 -1.93
C VAL A 246 -14.43 -3.28 -1.87
N ALA A 247 -13.42 -3.24 -1.03
CA ALA A 247 -12.39 -2.21 -1.02
C ALA A 247 -11.04 -2.84 -1.39
N ASN A 248 -10.41 -2.41 -2.49
CA ASN A 248 -9.10 -2.92 -2.87
C ASN A 248 -8.04 -1.80 -2.80
N VAL A 249 -7.13 -1.92 -1.83
CA VAL A 249 -5.96 -1.06 -1.60
C VAL A 249 -4.64 -1.87 -1.59
N GLY A 250 -4.71 -3.12 -2.02
CA GLY A 250 -3.55 -4.00 -2.17
C GLY A 250 -2.94 -3.92 -3.57
N ARG A 251 -3.36 -4.84 -4.45
CA ARG A 251 -2.97 -4.88 -5.88
C ARG A 251 -4.17 -5.30 -6.74
N GLY A 252 -4.28 -4.75 -7.95
CA GLY A 252 -5.37 -5.08 -8.87
C GLY A 252 -5.47 -6.57 -9.17
N ALA A 253 -4.34 -7.22 -9.42
CA ALA A 253 -4.28 -8.64 -9.76
C ALA A 253 -4.66 -9.62 -8.61
N VAL A 254 -5.01 -9.13 -7.43
CA VAL A 254 -5.64 -9.94 -6.36
C VAL A 254 -7.09 -10.27 -6.72
N VAL A 255 -7.70 -9.50 -7.62
CA VAL A 255 -9.11 -9.61 -8.04
C VAL A 255 -9.18 -10.02 -9.49
N ASP A 256 -10.13 -10.86 -9.84
CA ASP A 256 -10.64 -10.96 -11.21
C ASP A 256 -11.48 -9.70 -11.51
N GLU A 257 -10.79 -8.70 -12.09
CA GLU A 257 -11.36 -7.37 -12.32
C GLU A 257 -12.59 -7.42 -13.27
N ALA A 258 -12.57 -8.33 -14.25
CA ALA A 258 -13.68 -8.49 -15.16
C ALA A 258 -14.92 -9.07 -14.47
N ALA A 259 -14.73 -10.11 -13.65
CA ALA A 259 -15.81 -10.70 -12.87
C ALA A 259 -16.37 -9.73 -11.82
N LEU A 260 -15.50 -8.90 -11.21
CA LEU A 260 -15.95 -7.87 -10.27
C LEU A 260 -16.76 -6.79 -10.98
N ALA A 261 -16.31 -6.31 -12.14
CA ALA A 261 -17.03 -5.30 -12.92
C ALA A 261 -18.40 -5.81 -13.37
N ASP A 262 -18.50 -7.08 -13.79
CA ASP A 262 -19.76 -7.73 -14.14
C ASP A 262 -20.71 -7.83 -12.94
N ALA A 263 -20.22 -8.27 -11.79
CA ALA A 263 -21.01 -8.35 -10.54
C ALA A 263 -21.54 -6.97 -10.09
N LEU A 264 -20.73 -5.93 -10.23
CA LEU A 264 -21.11 -4.55 -9.90
C LEU A 264 -22.12 -3.98 -10.90
N GLY A 265 -21.91 -4.22 -12.19
CA GLY A 265 -22.83 -3.77 -13.26
C GLY A 265 -24.19 -4.44 -13.18
N GLN A 266 -24.25 -5.71 -12.80
CA GLN A 266 -25.49 -6.46 -12.55
C GLN A 266 -26.07 -6.23 -11.14
N GLN A 267 -25.45 -5.38 -10.31
CA GLN A 267 -25.87 -5.11 -8.93
C GLN A 267 -25.95 -6.38 -8.05
N ARG A 268 -25.16 -7.42 -8.36
CA ARG A 268 -25.06 -8.63 -7.53
C ARG A 268 -24.40 -8.35 -6.20
N ILE A 269 -23.55 -7.32 -6.13
CA ILE A 269 -23.00 -6.76 -4.91
C ILE A 269 -23.26 -5.25 -4.88
N ALA A 270 -23.29 -4.66 -3.67
CA ALA A 270 -23.73 -3.29 -3.46
C ALA A 270 -22.78 -2.23 -4.02
N GLY A 271 -21.47 -2.48 -4.04
CA GLY A 271 -20.53 -1.48 -4.53
C GLY A 271 -19.06 -1.83 -4.32
N ALA A 272 -18.18 -0.93 -4.73
CA ALA A 272 -16.75 -1.07 -4.51
C ALA A 272 -16.04 0.29 -4.32
N TYR A 273 -14.90 0.25 -3.63
CA TYR A 273 -13.86 1.26 -3.66
C TYR A 273 -12.56 0.61 -4.18
N LEU A 274 -12.03 1.09 -5.29
CA LEU A 274 -10.83 0.52 -5.94
C LEU A 274 -9.77 1.61 -6.09
N ASP A 275 -8.63 1.41 -5.44
CA ASP A 275 -7.45 2.28 -5.56
C ASP A 275 -6.42 1.72 -6.56
N VAL A 276 -6.50 0.41 -6.83
CA VAL A 276 -5.53 -0.33 -7.66
C VAL A 276 -6.22 -1.19 -8.70
N PHE A 277 -5.56 -1.38 -9.86
CA PHE A 277 -6.13 -2.03 -11.02
C PHE A 277 -5.15 -3.05 -11.61
N THR A 278 -5.68 -3.98 -12.42
CA THR A 278 -4.86 -4.98 -13.11
C THR A 278 -3.92 -4.31 -14.12
N THR A 279 -4.39 -3.25 -14.77
CA THR A 279 -3.60 -2.39 -15.66
C THR A 279 -3.66 -0.95 -15.15
N GLU A 280 -2.50 -0.35 -14.88
CA GLU A 280 -2.39 1.03 -14.44
C GLU A 280 -1.53 1.86 -15.42
N PRO A 281 -1.99 3.01 -15.89
CA PRO A 281 -3.29 3.65 -15.62
C PRO A 281 -4.50 2.83 -16.11
N LEU A 282 -5.64 2.93 -15.38
CA LEU A 282 -6.88 2.24 -15.76
C LEU A 282 -7.27 2.65 -17.19
N PRO A 283 -7.44 1.69 -18.13
CA PRO A 283 -7.78 1.99 -19.50
C PRO A 283 -9.08 2.79 -19.61
N THR A 284 -9.13 3.74 -20.55
CA THR A 284 -10.29 4.63 -20.73
C THR A 284 -11.58 3.90 -21.14
N HIS A 285 -11.44 2.69 -21.71
CA HIS A 285 -12.57 1.84 -22.08
C HIS A 285 -13.04 0.90 -20.96
N SER A 286 -12.44 0.96 -19.77
CA SER A 286 -12.86 0.12 -18.64
C SER A 286 -14.30 0.45 -18.22
N PRO A 287 -15.17 -0.57 -18.05
CA PRO A 287 -16.53 -0.36 -17.58
C PRO A 287 -16.60 0.26 -16.18
N LEU A 288 -15.55 0.09 -15.37
CA LEU A 288 -15.49 0.62 -14.01
C LEU A 288 -15.69 2.14 -13.94
N TRP A 289 -15.31 2.90 -14.98
CA TRP A 289 -15.49 4.36 -15.02
C TRP A 289 -16.94 4.82 -14.95
N THR A 290 -17.88 4.01 -15.44
CA THR A 290 -19.29 4.38 -15.61
C THR A 290 -20.22 3.77 -14.56
N LEU A 291 -19.72 2.86 -13.72
CA LEU A 291 -20.50 2.21 -12.67
C LEU A 291 -20.74 3.17 -11.49
N ARG A 292 -22.01 3.50 -11.20
CA ARG A 292 -22.40 4.45 -10.14
C ARG A 292 -22.12 3.96 -8.73
N ASN A 293 -22.04 2.63 -8.55
CA ASN A 293 -21.75 1.98 -7.27
C ASN A 293 -20.25 1.69 -7.08
N VAL A 294 -19.39 2.26 -7.94
CA VAL A 294 -17.92 2.12 -7.87
C VAL A 294 -17.28 3.48 -7.64
N TRP A 295 -16.38 3.54 -6.67
CA TRP A 295 -15.51 4.68 -6.45
C TRP A 295 -14.09 4.30 -6.78
N LEU A 296 -13.41 5.15 -7.55
CA LEU A 296 -12.07 4.92 -8.05
C LEU A 296 -11.13 6.00 -7.51
N SER A 297 -9.91 5.60 -7.20
CA SER A 297 -8.78 6.51 -7.02
C SER A 297 -7.56 6.00 -7.77
N PRO A 298 -6.71 6.88 -8.33
CA PRO A 298 -5.62 6.49 -9.22
C PRO A 298 -4.36 6.10 -8.45
N HIS A 299 -4.43 5.03 -7.64
CA HIS A 299 -3.38 4.52 -6.77
C HIS A 299 -2.90 5.59 -5.78
N ASN A 300 -3.87 6.31 -5.19
CA ASN A 300 -3.64 7.50 -4.36
C ASN A 300 -4.15 7.36 -2.92
N ALA A 301 -4.63 6.18 -2.50
CA ALA A 301 -5.09 5.97 -1.12
C ALA A 301 -4.02 6.33 -0.08
N ALA A 302 -2.74 6.23 -0.47
CA ALA A 302 -1.59 6.56 0.36
C ALA A 302 -1.28 8.07 0.44
N ALA A 303 -1.89 8.94 -0.39
CA ALA A 303 -1.50 10.34 -0.49
C ALA A 303 -1.61 11.09 0.86
N SER A 304 -0.50 11.67 1.32
CA SER A 304 -0.43 12.41 2.58
C SER A 304 0.82 13.26 2.64
N LEU A 305 0.70 14.51 3.07
CA LEU A 305 1.82 15.43 3.29
C LEU A 305 2.80 14.92 4.37
N GLY A 306 2.37 14.08 5.29
CA GLY A 306 3.23 13.51 6.33
C GLY A 306 4.06 12.30 5.88
N ASN A 307 3.86 11.76 4.67
CA ASN A 307 4.59 10.59 4.20
C ASN A 307 6.11 10.80 4.14
N PRO A 308 6.65 11.92 3.61
CA PRO A 308 8.10 12.11 3.55
C PRO A 308 8.76 12.08 4.92
N GLN A 309 8.12 12.67 5.93
CA GLN A 309 8.66 12.68 7.29
C GLN A 309 8.65 11.28 7.91
N ARG A 310 7.55 10.51 7.74
CA ARG A 310 7.45 9.13 8.26
C ARG A 310 8.44 8.19 7.56
N ASP A 311 8.58 8.33 6.25
CA ASP A 311 9.53 7.55 5.44
C ASP A 311 10.98 7.80 5.88
N ARG A 312 11.33 9.07 6.04
CA ARG A 312 12.64 9.48 6.55
C ARG A 312 12.92 8.93 7.94
N GLN A 313 11.93 9.00 8.85
CA GLN A 313 12.11 8.46 10.20
C GLN A 313 12.36 6.95 10.17
N LEU A 314 11.56 6.19 9.42
CA LEU A 314 11.75 4.75 9.27
C LEU A 314 13.11 4.42 8.63
N PHE A 315 13.53 5.20 7.63
CA PHE A 315 14.87 5.03 7.05
C PHE A 315 15.98 5.25 8.09
N LEU A 316 15.89 6.29 8.93
CA LEU A 316 16.88 6.56 10.00
C LEU A 316 16.93 5.44 11.03
N ASP A 317 15.77 4.88 11.41
CA ASP A 317 15.70 3.75 12.32
C ASP A 317 16.40 2.53 11.71
N ASN A 318 16.09 2.20 10.43
CA ASN A 318 16.73 1.12 9.70
C ASN A 318 18.23 1.37 9.44
N LEU A 319 18.64 2.62 9.22
CA LEU A 319 20.06 3.00 9.13
C LEU A 319 20.78 2.67 10.44
N GLY A 320 20.14 2.99 11.58
CA GLY A 320 20.69 2.64 12.89
C GLY A 320 20.88 1.14 13.09
N HIS A 321 19.91 0.33 12.70
CA HIS A 321 19.99 -1.14 12.75
C HIS A 321 21.08 -1.68 11.80
N TRP A 322 21.11 -1.20 10.57
CA TRP A 322 22.13 -1.62 9.61
C TRP A 322 23.56 -1.30 10.08
N LEU A 323 23.79 -0.08 10.61
CA LEU A 323 25.09 0.31 11.16
C LEU A 323 25.49 -0.53 12.40
N ALA A 324 24.51 -1.00 13.19
CA ALA A 324 24.76 -1.91 14.29
C ALA A 324 25.01 -3.38 13.85
N GLY A 325 24.86 -3.70 12.57
CA GLY A 325 24.92 -5.07 12.07
C GLY A 325 23.71 -5.92 12.43
N GLU A 326 22.61 -5.29 12.85
CA GLU A 326 21.36 -5.94 13.19
C GLU A 326 20.57 -6.34 11.93
N PRO A 327 19.71 -7.39 12.01
CA PRO A 327 18.93 -7.86 10.87
C PRO A 327 17.84 -6.87 10.41
#